data_3771580af430a95f620f625c2eca5292
#
_entry.id   3771580af430a95f620f625c2eca5292
#
_cell.length_a   1.000
_cell.length_b   1.000
_cell.length_c   1.000
_cell.angle_alpha   90.00
_cell.angle_beta   90.00
_cell.angle_gamma   90.00
#
_symmetry.space_group_name_H-M   'P 1'
#
loop_
_entity.id
_entity.type
_entity.pdbx_description
1 polymer ?
#
loop_
_entity_poly.entity_id
_entity_poly.type
_entity_poly.pdbx_seq_one_letter_code
_entity_poly.pdbx_strand_id
1 'polypeptide(L)'
;MIIRPSLLAVALVICGLSFSGCALRSPQVDTVKRLIPTGGQDPRLAAYAWTLSFNGVSYLLYPIEASGRRVVFANGNGLRLEWDGETIIVIDGVPGAFGRYESGVEGDERWYARAGSPAVRARCSPIRSWRLSESRYGWRQECSSVAADRTLRSTHVVEFDQSGNISLIEASMAPGGSPISLAFIGQR
;
A
#
# COMPACT_ATOMS: atom_id res chain seq x y z
N MET A 1 -57.59 -29.74 -1.40
CA MET A 1 -56.85 -28.54 -0.95
C MET A 1 -55.37 -28.79 -1.28
N ILE A 2 -54.91 -28.30 -2.43
CA ILE A 2 -53.59 -28.62 -3.00
C ILE A 2 -52.71 -27.41 -2.79
N ILE A 3 -51.73 -27.50 -1.89
CA ILE A 3 -50.74 -26.48 -1.63
C ILE A 3 -49.58 -26.66 -2.62
N ARG A 4 -49.36 -25.67 -3.48
CA ARG A 4 -48.24 -25.65 -4.45
C ARG A 4 -46.97 -25.14 -3.77
N PRO A 5 -45.86 -25.89 -3.77
CA PRO A 5 -44.55 -25.42 -3.30
C PRO A 5 -43.71 -24.97 -4.51
N SER A 6 -43.80 -23.72 -4.95
CA SER A 6 -43.00 -23.26 -6.10
C SER A 6 -42.50 -21.81 -6.02
N LEU A 7 -42.53 -21.14 -4.87
CA LEU A 7 -42.12 -19.74 -4.76
C LEU A 7 -40.94 -19.48 -3.81
N LEU A 8 -40.40 -20.48 -3.16
CA LEU A 8 -39.31 -20.34 -2.19
C LEU A 8 -37.91 -20.64 -2.77
N ALA A 9 -37.81 -21.17 -3.99
CA ALA A 9 -36.52 -21.54 -4.61
C ALA A 9 -35.88 -20.43 -5.43
N VAL A 10 -36.58 -19.34 -5.76
CA VAL A 10 -36.04 -18.26 -6.62
C VAL A 10 -35.39 -17.12 -5.82
N ALA A 11 -35.68 -16.99 -4.53
CA ALA A 11 -35.13 -15.90 -3.70
C ALA A 11 -33.70 -16.14 -3.23
N LEU A 12 -33.15 -17.34 -3.34
CA LEU A 12 -31.81 -17.70 -2.80
C LEU A 12 -30.67 -17.55 -3.82
N VAL A 13 -30.98 -17.31 -5.11
CA VAL A 13 -29.96 -17.17 -6.17
C VAL A 13 -29.52 -15.74 -6.39
N ILE A 14 -30.24 -14.74 -5.89
CA ILE A 14 -29.95 -13.31 -6.17
C ILE A 14 -29.01 -12.66 -5.14
N CYS A 15 -28.80 -13.26 -3.97
CA CYS A 15 -27.88 -12.71 -2.95
C CYS A 15 -26.41 -13.11 -3.11
N GLY A 16 -26.04 -13.89 -4.12
CA GLY A 16 -24.67 -14.42 -4.31
C GLY A 16 -23.72 -13.56 -5.16
N LEU A 17 -24.16 -12.46 -5.73
CA LEU A 17 -23.40 -11.77 -6.80
C LEU A 17 -22.92 -10.34 -6.48
N SER A 18 -22.90 -9.92 -5.22
CA SER A 18 -22.56 -8.52 -4.88
C SER A 18 -21.23 -8.31 -4.16
N PHE A 19 -20.27 -9.22 -4.24
CA PHE A 19 -18.90 -9.01 -3.74
C PHE A 19 -17.87 -9.00 -4.88
N SER A 20 -18.14 -8.28 -5.95
CA SER A 20 -17.08 -7.84 -6.85
C SER A 20 -16.44 -6.57 -6.26
N GLY A 21 -15.65 -6.73 -5.19
CA GLY A 21 -14.72 -5.69 -4.77
C GLY A 21 -13.87 -5.30 -5.97
N CYS A 22 -13.93 -4.04 -6.38
CA CYS A 22 -13.03 -3.47 -7.37
C CYS A 22 -11.60 -3.60 -6.84
N ALA A 23 -10.96 -4.74 -7.07
CA ALA A 23 -9.53 -4.89 -6.89
C ALA A 23 -8.87 -3.95 -7.90
N LEU A 24 -8.35 -2.82 -7.45
CA LEU A 24 -7.44 -1.98 -8.22
C LEU A 24 -6.24 -2.86 -8.61
N ARG A 25 -6.29 -3.46 -9.79
CA ARG A 25 -5.16 -4.18 -10.38
C ARG A 25 -4.18 -3.14 -10.87
N SER A 26 -3.09 -2.94 -10.16
CA SER A 26 -1.96 -2.20 -10.71
C SER A 26 -1.27 -3.08 -11.75
N PRO A 27 -1.14 -2.66 -13.01
CA PRO A 27 -0.40 -3.40 -14.04
C PRO A 27 1.04 -3.73 -13.61
N GLN A 28 1.64 -2.91 -12.76
CA GLN A 28 2.99 -3.15 -12.23
C GLN A 28 3.04 -4.32 -11.27
N VAL A 29 2.04 -4.50 -10.41
CA VAL A 29 1.97 -5.67 -9.53
C VAL A 29 1.86 -6.94 -10.36
N ASP A 30 1.08 -6.91 -11.45
CA ASP A 30 0.96 -8.04 -12.36
C ASP A 30 2.25 -8.25 -13.19
N THR A 31 2.96 -7.18 -13.54
CA THR A 31 4.27 -7.26 -14.21
C THR A 31 5.32 -7.81 -13.26
N VAL A 32 5.39 -7.30 -12.03
CA VAL A 32 6.30 -7.82 -11.00
C VAL A 32 6.00 -9.28 -10.69
N LYS A 33 4.73 -9.68 -10.56
CA LYS A 33 4.34 -11.10 -10.39
C LYS A 33 4.79 -12.02 -11.53
N ARG A 34 4.75 -11.54 -12.77
CA ARG A 34 5.21 -12.32 -13.94
C ARG A 34 6.73 -12.46 -13.99
N LEU A 35 7.45 -11.55 -13.33
CA LEU A 35 8.90 -11.49 -13.35
C LEU A 35 9.55 -12.18 -12.15
N ILE A 36 8.80 -12.47 -11.07
CA ILE A 36 9.33 -13.15 -9.89
C ILE A 36 9.00 -14.65 -9.99
N PRO A 37 9.97 -15.52 -10.29
CA PRO A 37 9.80 -16.95 -10.08
C PRO A 37 9.59 -17.22 -8.59
N THR A 38 8.63 -18.05 -8.26
CA THR A 38 8.41 -18.54 -6.90
C THR A 38 9.68 -19.23 -6.39
N GLY A 39 10.50 -18.53 -5.60
CA GLY A 39 11.60 -19.13 -4.86
C GLY A 39 13.02 -18.64 -5.10
N GLY A 40 13.25 -17.52 -5.81
CA GLY A 40 14.63 -17.01 -6.00
C GLY A 40 14.68 -15.51 -6.29
N GLN A 41 15.80 -14.87 -5.91
CA GLN A 41 16.11 -13.52 -6.37
C GLN A 41 16.32 -13.56 -7.89
N ASP A 42 15.34 -13.08 -8.67
CA ASP A 42 15.48 -12.95 -10.11
C ASP A 42 16.36 -11.72 -10.41
N PRO A 43 17.54 -11.88 -11.05
CA PRO A 43 18.39 -10.76 -11.46
C PRO A 43 17.68 -9.76 -12.40
N ARG A 44 16.58 -10.16 -13.05
CA ARG A 44 15.77 -9.27 -13.88
C ARG A 44 15.01 -8.23 -13.06
N LEU A 45 14.78 -8.49 -11.77
CA LEU A 45 14.15 -7.50 -10.86
C LEU A 45 15.09 -6.35 -10.54
N ALA A 46 16.39 -6.51 -10.65
CA ALA A 46 17.36 -5.44 -10.56
C ALA A 46 17.13 -4.33 -11.60
N ALA A 47 16.37 -4.62 -12.67
CA ALA A 47 15.97 -3.64 -13.67
C ALA A 47 14.92 -2.64 -13.14
N TYR A 48 14.18 -2.98 -12.08
CA TYR A 48 13.11 -2.13 -11.51
C TYR A 48 13.58 -1.48 -10.22
N ALA A 49 14.37 -0.42 -10.35
CA ALA A 49 14.91 0.30 -9.21
C ALA A 49 13.88 1.32 -8.66
N TRP A 50 13.84 1.40 -7.33
CA TRP A 50 13.02 2.34 -6.58
C TRP A 50 13.88 3.12 -5.61
N THR A 51 13.59 4.40 -5.41
CA THR A 51 14.23 5.20 -4.37
C THR A 51 13.28 5.35 -3.20
N LEU A 52 13.70 4.90 -2.03
CA LEU A 52 13.07 5.23 -0.76
C LEU A 52 13.72 6.49 -0.21
N SER A 53 12.94 7.50 0.08
CA SER A 53 13.39 8.73 0.75
C SER A 53 12.74 8.86 2.13
N PHE A 54 13.56 9.09 3.14
CA PHE A 54 13.13 9.28 4.52
C PHE A 54 14.10 10.24 5.24
N ASN A 55 13.56 11.27 5.90
CA ASN A 55 14.34 12.28 6.63
C ASN A 55 15.53 12.87 5.82
N GLY A 56 15.31 13.11 4.53
CA GLY A 56 16.34 13.68 3.65
C GLY A 56 17.42 12.70 3.19
N VAL A 57 17.33 11.43 3.57
CA VAL A 57 18.23 10.36 3.11
C VAL A 57 17.51 9.50 2.10
N SER A 58 18.19 9.10 1.04
CA SER A 58 17.64 8.25 0.00
C SER A 58 18.35 6.89 -0.06
N TYR A 59 17.58 5.84 -0.25
CA TYR A 59 18.02 4.46 -0.33
C TYR A 59 17.51 3.82 -1.62
N LEU A 60 18.37 3.09 -2.31
CA LEU A 60 17.99 2.31 -3.46
C LEU A 60 17.39 0.98 -3.00
N LEU A 61 16.21 0.63 -3.52
CA LEU A 61 15.49 -0.62 -3.24
C LEU A 61 15.15 -1.34 -4.53
N TYR A 62 15.01 -2.65 -4.41
CA TYR A 62 14.57 -3.53 -5.49
C TYR A 62 13.41 -4.40 -5.01
N PRO A 63 12.40 -4.65 -5.84
CA PRO A 63 11.39 -5.64 -5.50
C PRO A 63 12.04 -7.03 -5.47
N ILE A 64 11.86 -7.76 -4.38
CA ILE A 64 12.43 -9.09 -4.18
C ILE A 64 11.38 -10.18 -4.10
N GLU A 65 10.13 -9.81 -3.84
CA GLU A 65 9.00 -10.73 -3.74
C GLU A 65 7.71 -10.02 -4.15
N ALA A 66 6.82 -10.72 -4.85
CA ALA A 66 5.45 -10.26 -5.08
C ALA A 66 4.47 -11.42 -4.93
N SER A 67 3.43 -11.23 -4.12
CA SER A 67 2.39 -12.20 -3.86
C SER A 67 1.04 -11.49 -3.75
N GLY A 68 0.09 -11.86 -4.59
CA GLY A 68 -1.20 -11.17 -4.64
C GLY A 68 -1.02 -9.67 -4.96
N ARG A 69 -1.41 -8.80 -4.03
CA ARG A 69 -1.23 -7.35 -4.11
C ARG A 69 0.02 -6.87 -3.38
N ARG A 70 0.66 -7.74 -2.61
CA ARG A 70 1.82 -7.43 -1.77
C ARG A 70 3.10 -7.47 -2.59
N VAL A 71 3.93 -6.46 -2.42
CA VAL A 71 5.29 -6.39 -2.95
C VAL A 71 6.25 -6.10 -1.81
N VAL A 72 7.33 -6.87 -1.77
CA VAL A 72 8.43 -6.67 -0.82
C VAL A 72 9.61 -6.08 -1.57
N PHE A 73 10.11 -4.96 -1.07
CA PHE A 73 11.30 -4.30 -1.56
C PHE A 73 12.42 -4.45 -0.53
N ALA A 74 13.65 -4.61 -1.00
CA ALA A 74 14.82 -4.65 -0.14
C ALA A 74 16.08 -4.10 -0.81
N ASN A 75 17.11 -3.89 0.00
CA ASN A 75 18.48 -3.67 -0.47
C ASN A 75 19.46 -4.61 0.24
N GLY A 76 20.72 -4.60 -0.21
CA GLY A 76 21.77 -5.41 0.39
C GLY A 76 22.18 -5.03 1.83
N ASN A 77 21.67 -3.91 2.37
CA ASN A 77 22.05 -3.38 3.68
C ASN A 77 20.99 -3.67 4.76
N GLY A 78 20.06 -4.60 4.51
CA GLY A 78 19.04 -5.02 5.47
C GLY A 78 17.80 -4.13 5.53
N LEU A 79 17.69 -3.10 4.69
CA LEU A 79 16.46 -2.31 4.58
C LEU A 79 15.41 -3.13 3.84
N ARG A 80 14.22 -3.25 4.43
CA ARG A 80 13.07 -3.95 3.89
C ARG A 80 11.82 -3.08 3.99
N LEU A 81 11.02 -3.07 2.92
CA LEU A 81 9.75 -2.39 2.85
C LEU A 81 8.71 -3.33 2.25
N GLU A 82 7.51 -3.34 2.80
CA GLU A 82 6.39 -4.10 2.27
C GLU A 82 5.23 -3.17 1.93
N TRP A 83 4.67 -3.37 0.76
CA TRP A 83 3.51 -2.67 0.25
C TRP A 83 2.39 -3.67 -0.08
N ASP A 84 1.14 -3.37 0.27
CA ASP A 84 0.00 -4.29 0.13
C ASP A 84 -0.88 -4.03 -1.11
N GLY A 85 -0.48 -3.08 -1.96
CA GLY A 85 -1.26 -2.63 -3.11
C GLY A 85 -1.99 -1.30 -2.86
N GLU A 86 -2.00 -0.81 -1.62
CA GLU A 86 -2.62 0.46 -1.23
C GLU A 86 -1.67 1.33 -0.44
N THR A 87 -0.89 0.73 0.46
CA THR A 87 0.00 1.48 1.35
C THR A 87 1.23 0.68 1.74
N ILE A 88 2.21 1.37 2.31
CA ILE A 88 3.34 0.74 2.96
C ILE A 88 2.83 0.18 4.30
N ILE A 89 2.95 -1.14 4.48
CA ILE A 89 2.48 -1.85 5.68
C ILE A 89 3.62 -2.21 6.63
N VAL A 90 4.84 -2.36 6.12
CA VAL A 90 6.04 -2.62 6.93
C VAL A 90 7.20 -1.81 6.41
N ILE A 91 8.01 -1.29 7.32
CA ILE A 91 9.35 -0.80 7.02
C ILE A 91 10.29 -1.21 8.15
N ASP A 92 11.43 -1.77 7.78
CA ASP A 92 12.44 -2.27 8.70
C ASP A 92 13.85 -1.95 8.19
N GLY A 93 14.82 -1.83 9.10
CA GLY A 93 16.22 -1.62 8.75
C GLY A 93 16.57 -0.24 8.23
N VAL A 94 15.72 0.80 8.43
CA VAL A 94 16.07 2.18 8.06
C VAL A 94 17.15 2.70 9.01
N PRO A 95 18.34 3.07 8.52
CA PRO A 95 19.39 3.63 9.35
C PRO A 95 18.94 4.91 10.07
N GLY A 96 19.17 4.97 11.38
CA GLY A 96 18.75 6.11 12.21
C GLY A 96 17.26 6.10 12.61
N ALA A 97 16.45 5.20 12.07
CA ALA A 97 15.11 4.94 12.54
C ALA A 97 15.12 3.71 13.46
N PHE A 98 14.70 3.88 14.70
CA PHE A 98 14.78 2.80 15.69
C PHE A 98 13.64 1.79 15.49
N GLY A 99 13.97 0.60 14.99
CA GLY A 99 13.11 -0.57 14.94
C GLY A 99 12.20 -0.65 13.73
N ARG A 100 11.42 -1.72 13.72
CA ARG A 100 10.44 -2.05 12.71
C ARG A 100 9.16 -1.24 12.91
N TYR A 101 8.65 -0.67 11.84
CA TYR A 101 7.35 -0.01 11.78
C TYR A 101 6.36 -0.87 11.01
N GLU A 102 5.14 -0.90 11.49
CA GLU A 102 4.02 -1.60 10.86
C GLU A 102 2.81 -0.68 10.79
N SER A 103 2.00 -0.82 9.76
CA SER A 103 0.72 -0.14 9.66
C SER A 103 -0.30 -1.01 8.94
N GLY A 104 -1.57 -0.71 9.15
CA GLY A 104 -2.67 -1.39 8.48
C GLY A 104 -3.95 -0.60 8.55
N VAL A 105 -4.99 -1.08 7.88
CA VAL A 105 -6.31 -0.45 7.81
C VAL A 105 -7.35 -1.39 8.40
N GLU A 106 -8.22 -0.84 9.26
CA GLU A 106 -9.40 -1.52 9.82
C GLU A 106 -10.61 -0.59 9.69
N GLY A 107 -11.47 -0.82 8.69
CA GLY A 107 -12.61 0.05 8.41
C GLY A 107 -12.16 1.45 7.97
N ASP A 108 -12.57 2.47 8.72
CA ASP A 108 -12.21 3.89 8.52
C ASP A 108 -11.00 4.33 9.37
N GLU A 109 -10.35 3.39 10.04
CA GLU A 109 -9.19 3.65 10.88
C GLU A 109 -7.93 3.03 10.27
N ARG A 110 -6.81 3.74 10.44
CA ARG A 110 -5.46 3.24 10.21
C ARG A 110 -4.74 3.11 11.53
N TRP A 111 -4.12 1.97 11.74
CA TRP A 111 -3.26 1.76 12.89
C TRP A 111 -1.79 1.85 12.48
N TYR A 112 -0.96 2.29 13.40
CA TYR A 112 0.49 2.42 13.28
C TYR A 112 1.13 1.81 14.51
N ALA A 113 2.09 0.93 14.31
CA ALA A 113 2.86 0.32 15.37
C ALA A 113 4.36 0.47 15.12
N ARG A 114 5.09 0.57 16.20
CA ARG A 114 6.54 0.50 16.20
C ARG A 114 6.94 -0.62 17.15
N ALA A 115 7.97 -1.40 16.80
CA ALA A 115 8.45 -2.48 17.64
C ALA A 115 8.68 -1.99 19.09
N GLY A 116 8.04 -2.67 20.05
CA GLY A 116 8.12 -2.33 21.48
C GLY A 116 7.24 -1.16 21.94
N SER A 117 6.36 -0.62 21.07
CA SER A 117 5.44 0.48 21.42
C SER A 117 4.00 0.08 21.15
N PRO A 118 3.02 0.60 21.92
CA PRO A 118 1.60 0.42 21.63
C PRO A 118 1.25 0.99 20.25
N ALA A 119 0.29 0.37 19.58
CA ALA A 119 -0.24 0.88 18.33
C ALA A 119 -1.01 2.19 18.55
N VAL A 120 -0.83 3.14 17.64
CA VAL A 120 -1.59 4.39 17.58
C VAL A 120 -2.61 4.27 16.45
N ARG A 121 -3.86 4.70 16.70
CA ARG A 121 -4.93 4.70 15.70
C ARG A 121 -5.24 6.13 15.23
N ALA A 122 -5.55 6.25 13.96
CA ALA A 122 -5.98 7.50 13.34
C ALA A 122 -7.21 7.24 12.47
N ARG A 123 -8.21 8.11 12.57
CA ARG A 123 -9.38 8.07 11.68
C ARG A 123 -9.04 8.68 10.34
N CYS A 124 -9.42 7.99 9.27
CA CYS A 124 -9.09 8.39 7.91
C CYS A 124 -10.32 8.92 7.16
N SER A 125 -10.08 9.91 6.30
CA SER A 125 -11.07 10.34 5.32
C SER A 125 -11.25 9.28 4.23
N PRO A 126 -12.37 9.31 3.49
CA PRO A 126 -12.46 8.53 2.26
C PRO A 126 -11.31 8.86 1.30
N ILE A 127 -10.86 7.85 0.56
CA ILE A 127 -9.86 8.03 -0.49
C ILE A 127 -10.39 8.99 -1.53
N ARG A 128 -9.57 9.98 -1.90
CA ARG A 128 -9.88 10.94 -2.96
C ARG A 128 -8.93 10.74 -4.12
N SER A 129 -9.51 10.51 -5.30
CA SER A 129 -8.75 10.50 -6.55
C SER A 129 -8.54 11.93 -7.04
N TRP A 130 -7.39 12.22 -7.61
CA TRP A 130 -7.11 13.50 -8.28
C TRP A 130 -6.30 13.28 -9.54
N ARG A 131 -6.35 14.28 -10.42
CA ARG A 131 -5.54 14.35 -11.63
C ARG A 131 -4.47 15.43 -11.42
N LEU A 132 -3.20 15.04 -11.49
CA LEU A 132 -2.05 15.93 -11.33
C LEU A 132 -1.73 16.68 -12.63
N SER A 133 -1.89 15.99 -13.77
CA SER A 133 -1.67 16.51 -15.13
C SER A 133 -2.41 15.62 -16.13
N GLU A 134 -2.28 15.90 -17.43
CA GLU A 134 -2.84 15.00 -18.45
C GLU A 134 -2.27 13.58 -18.38
N SER A 135 -1.07 13.44 -17.83
CA SER A 135 -0.28 12.21 -17.80
C SER A 135 -0.13 11.57 -16.43
N ARG A 136 -0.58 12.22 -15.36
CA ARG A 136 -0.41 11.74 -13.99
C ARG A 136 -1.72 11.85 -13.23
N TYR A 137 -2.11 10.77 -12.57
CA TYR A 137 -3.25 10.71 -11.69
C TYR A 137 -2.88 9.93 -10.41
N GLY A 138 -3.71 10.00 -9.41
CA GLY A 138 -3.43 9.32 -8.18
C GLY A 138 -4.60 9.32 -7.22
N TRP A 139 -4.34 8.83 -6.02
CA TRP A 139 -5.26 8.96 -4.91
C TRP A 139 -4.53 9.43 -3.65
N ARG A 140 -5.30 10.05 -2.77
CA ARG A 140 -4.85 10.57 -1.50
C ARG A 140 -5.84 10.22 -0.40
N GLN A 141 -5.33 9.89 0.77
CA GLN A 141 -6.08 9.70 1.99
C GLN A 141 -5.42 10.51 3.11
N GLU A 142 -6.22 11.24 3.86
CA GLU A 142 -5.78 11.97 5.04
C GLU A 142 -6.30 11.27 6.29
N CYS A 143 -5.43 11.06 7.27
CA CYS A 143 -5.79 10.48 8.54
C CYS A 143 -5.42 11.44 9.68
N SER A 144 -6.20 11.42 10.75
CA SER A 144 -5.96 12.26 11.92
C SER A 144 -6.16 11.48 13.22
N SER A 145 -5.35 11.78 14.21
CA SER A 145 -5.49 11.32 15.58
C SER A 145 -5.34 12.49 16.55
N VAL A 146 -5.81 12.33 17.76
CA VAL A 146 -5.63 13.32 18.82
C VAL A 146 -4.67 12.76 19.86
N ALA A 147 -3.62 13.48 20.17
CA ALA A 147 -2.67 13.15 21.21
C ALA A 147 -2.28 14.42 22.00
N ALA A 148 -2.41 14.37 23.32
CA ALA A 148 -2.08 15.50 24.20
C ALA A 148 -2.68 16.83 23.70
N ASP A 149 -3.97 16.87 23.40
CA ASP A 149 -4.73 18.03 22.90
C ASP A 149 -4.28 18.61 21.55
N ARG A 150 -3.47 17.86 20.82
CA ARG A 150 -3.03 18.22 19.46
C ARG A 150 -3.59 17.24 18.43
N THR A 151 -4.10 17.78 17.32
CA THR A 151 -4.46 16.97 16.16
C THR A 151 -3.19 16.66 15.36
N LEU A 152 -2.82 15.40 15.34
CA LEU A 152 -1.75 14.87 14.49
C LEU A 152 -2.36 14.40 13.17
N ARG A 153 -1.74 14.76 12.05
CA ARG A 153 -2.19 14.39 10.72
C ARG A 153 -1.16 13.53 10.02
N SER A 154 -1.64 12.61 9.19
CA SER A 154 -0.83 11.81 8.28
C SER A 154 -1.49 11.78 6.92
N THR A 155 -0.69 11.66 5.88
CA THR A 155 -1.15 11.61 4.49
C THR A 155 -0.57 10.37 3.82
N HIS A 156 -1.42 9.69 3.04
CA HIS A 156 -1.05 8.57 2.20
C HIS A 156 -1.39 8.93 0.76
N VAL A 157 -0.45 8.71 -0.14
CA VAL A 157 -0.55 9.09 -1.57
C VAL A 157 -0.05 7.94 -2.42
N VAL A 158 -0.75 7.68 -3.52
CA VAL A 158 -0.21 6.85 -4.62
C VAL A 158 -0.42 7.61 -5.91
N GLU A 159 0.64 7.74 -6.70
CA GLU A 159 0.60 8.35 -8.02
C GLU A 159 0.88 7.31 -9.10
N PHE A 160 0.23 7.50 -10.23
CA PHE A 160 0.35 6.65 -11.41
C PHE A 160 0.82 7.49 -12.60
N ASP A 161 1.62 6.87 -13.46
CA ASP A 161 1.97 7.42 -14.77
C ASP A 161 0.84 7.22 -15.81
N GLN A 162 1.05 7.69 -17.03
CA GLN A 162 0.09 7.56 -18.15
C GLN A 162 -0.28 6.09 -18.47
N SER A 163 0.65 5.18 -18.23
CA SER A 163 0.47 3.76 -18.51
C SER A 163 -0.24 3.02 -17.37
N GLY A 164 -0.61 3.73 -16.29
CA GLY A 164 -1.22 3.15 -15.10
C GLY A 164 -0.22 2.48 -14.16
N ASN A 165 1.08 2.73 -14.36
CA ASN A 165 2.09 2.22 -13.46
C ASN A 165 2.26 3.15 -12.26
N ILE A 166 2.52 2.58 -11.09
CA ILE A 166 2.82 3.37 -9.89
C ILE A 166 4.16 4.06 -10.09
N SER A 167 4.16 5.38 -9.93
CA SER A 167 5.35 6.21 -10.00
C SER A 167 5.83 6.68 -8.63
N LEU A 168 4.89 6.80 -7.67
CA LEU A 168 5.17 7.27 -6.32
C LEU A 168 4.20 6.64 -5.31
N ILE A 169 4.73 6.26 -4.16
CA ILE A 169 3.97 5.91 -2.97
C ILE A 169 4.52 6.77 -1.82
N GLU A 170 3.66 7.55 -1.18
CA GLU A 170 4.01 8.24 0.06
C GLU A 170 3.14 7.74 1.20
N ALA A 171 3.75 7.49 2.34
CA ALA A 171 3.05 7.04 3.53
C ALA A 171 3.71 7.63 4.79
N SER A 172 2.89 8.04 5.75
CA SER A 172 3.36 8.33 7.09
C SER A 172 3.32 7.05 7.92
N MET A 173 4.39 6.75 8.65
CA MET A 173 4.48 5.57 9.52
C MET A 173 4.05 5.87 10.97
N ALA A 174 3.59 7.08 11.23
CA ALA A 174 2.94 7.50 12.47
C ALA A 174 2.12 8.76 12.20
N PRO A 175 1.04 9.03 12.96
CA PRO A 175 0.35 10.31 12.91
C PRO A 175 1.31 11.45 13.28
N GLY A 176 1.41 12.47 12.41
CA GLY A 176 2.33 13.60 12.59
C GLY A 176 3.82 13.27 12.31
N GLY A 177 4.13 12.04 11.92
CA GLY A 177 5.48 11.64 11.53
C GLY A 177 5.88 12.11 10.15
N SER A 178 7.19 12.12 9.89
CA SER A 178 7.73 12.40 8.56
C SER A 178 7.21 11.37 7.54
N PRO A 179 6.82 11.81 6.35
CA PRO A 179 6.42 10.90 5.29
C PRO A 179 7.63 10.09 4.79
N ILE A 180 7.34 8.88 4.38
CA ILE A 180 8.24 8.03 3.61
C ILE A 180 7.77 8.10 2.17
N SER A 181 8.69 8.32 1.25
CA SER A 181 8.42 8.36 -0.18
C SER A 181 9.16 7.23 -0.88
N LEU A 182 8.43 6.41 -1.64
CA LEU A 182 8.98 5.35 -2.49
C LEU A 182 8.67 5.70 -3.94
N ALA A 183 9.68 6.12 -4.69
CA ALA A 183 9.57 6.55 -6.08
C ALA A 183 10.21 5.57 -7.04
N PHE A 184 9.54 5.28 -8.16
CA PHE A 184 10.08 4.49 -9.25
C PHE A 184 11.11 5.30 -10.05
N ILE A 185 12.31 4.74 -10.25
CA ILE A 185 13.39 5.45 -10.97
C ILE A 185 13.41 5.05 -12.45
N GLY A 186 12.84 3.92 -12.80
CA GLY A 186 12.86 3.40 -14.16
C GLY A 186 13.56 2.05 -14.29
N GLN A 187 13.61 1.56 -15.53
CA GLN A 187 14.38 0.38 -15.92
C GLN A 187 15.83 0.80 -16.18
N ARG A 188 16.78 0.16 -15.54
CA ARG A 188 18.21 0.32 -15.85
C ARG A 188 18.66 -0.65 -16.94
#